data_3e9b4b087ffff55b006fd52f8a6a84f3
#
_entry.id   3e9b4b087ffff55b006fd52f8a6a84f3
#
_cell.length_a   1.000
_cell.length_b   1.000
_cell.length_c   1.000
_cell.angle_alpha   90.00
_cell.angle_beta   90.00
_cell.angle_gamma   90.00
#
_symmetry.space_group_name_H-M   'P 1'
#
loop_
_entity.id
_entity.type
_entity.pdbx_description
1 polymer ?
#
loop_
_entity_poly.entity_id
_entity_poly.type
_entity_poly.pdbx_seq_one_letter_code
_entity_poly.pdbx_strand_id
1 'polypeptide(L)'
;MKNHVVCLSTTNYHPLPTRKQNVMSRLRGAEVLYFDPPVSIIAPLKDKKASDYINKYKQPGEKVEGHENITVYALPPVLPFFNKFRWVNKLNQKRQAAFVRKKMREHGFGDETVLWCYSPSSCDIVEHVPHSRLVYDCVDRHSAYKGHITPEVVDGMERDLAKPADQVFATAVGLAETLEKINPTTKMIPNGAAYEIFSRVQTEKDTLSCPEDMKGLGHPVYGFV
;
A
#
# COMPACT_ATOMS: atom_id res chain seq x y z
N MET A 1 -0.09 -9.13 24.57
CA MET A 1 -0.14 -7.76 23.98
C MET A 1 -0.54 -7.89 22.53
N LYS A 2 -1.39 -7.00 21.99
CA LYS A 2 -1.68 -6.96 20.57
C LYS A 2 -0.48 -6.33 19.85
N ASN A 3 -0.09 -6.89 18.70
CA ASN A 3 0.92 -6.27 17.85
C ASN A 3 0.29 -5.07 17.11
N HIS A 4 0.93 -3.93 17.12
CA HIS A 4 0.47 -2.73 16.41
C HIS A 4 1.15 -2.61 15.05
N VAL A 5 0.38 -2.37 14.00
CA VAL A 5 0.91 -2.21 12.63
C VAL A 5 0.37 -0.92 12.02
N VAL A 6 1.27 -0.07 11.58
CA VAL A 6 0.96 1.10 10.73
C VAL A 6 1.30 0.73 9.29
N CYS A 7 0.30 0.63 8.42
CA CYS A 7 0.46 0.29 7.01
C CYS A 7 0.32 1.54 6.14
N LEU A 8 1.40 1.92 5.46
CA LEU A 8 1.40 3.00 4.46
C LEU A 8 1.25 2.38 3.07
N SER A 9 0.02 2.39 2.56
CA SER A 9 -0.35 1.71 1.32
C SER A 9 -0.15 2.58 0.07
N THR A 10 -0.06 1.91 -1.08
CA THR A 10 -0.09 2.53 -2.42
C THR A 10 -1.43 2.35 -3.13
N THR A 11 -2.38 1.65 -2.50
CA THR A 11 -3.74 1.45 -3.01
C THR A 11 -4.76 1.74 -1.91
N ASN A 12 -5.93 2.25 -2.29
CA ASN A 12 -7.05 2.38 -1.36
C ASN A 12 -7.47 1.00 -0.85
N TYR A 13 -7.97 0.94 0.38
CA TYR A 13 -8.45 -0.31 0.96
C TYR A 13 -9.64 -0.87 0.16
N HIS A 14 -10.56 -0.01 -0.23
CA HIS A 14 -11.72 -0.35 -1.06
C HIS A 14 -11.56 0.17 -2.50
N PRO A 15 -12.24 -0.41 -3.52
CA PRO A 15 -13.23 -1.51 -3.43
C PRO A 15 -12.62 -2.91 -3.59
N LEU A 16 -11.44 -3.05 -4.20
CA LEU A 16 -10.88 -4.35 -4.58
C LEU A 16 -9.66 -4.71 -3.73
N PRO A 17 -9.64 -5.91 -3.13
CA PRO A 17 -8.50 -6.37 -2.36
C PRO A 17 -7.32 -6.69 -3.27
N THR A 18 -6.19 -6.07 -2.98
CA THR A 18 -4.88 -6.39 -3.56
C THR A 18 -4.02 -7.13 -2.53
N ARG A 19 -2.73 -7.37 -2.83
CA ARG A 19 -1.78 -7.92 -1.86
C ARG A 19 -1.82 -7.21 -0.51
N LYS A 20 -1.92 -5.87 -0.51
CA LYS A 20 -1.83 -5.06 0.71
C LYS A 20 -2.97 -5.37 1.69
N GLN A 21 -4.20 -5.36 1.22
CA GLN A 21 -5.37 -5.72 2.01
C GLN A 21 -5.32 -7.19 2.43
N ASN A 22 -4.93 -8.09 1.50
CA ASN A 22 -4.83 -9.52 1.77
C ASN A 22 -3.77 -9.84 2.84
N VAL A 23 -2.64 -9.15 2.86
CA VAL A 23 -1.62 -9.31 3.89
C VAL A 23 -2.14 -8.76 5.23
N MET A 24 -2.62 -7.50 5.25
CA MET A 24 -3.03 -6.86 6.49
C MET A 24 -4.21 -7.57 7.16
N SER A 25 -5.19 -8.07 6.41
CA SER A 25 -6.35 -8.80 6.95
C SER A 25 -5.99 -10.18 7.53
N ARG A 26 -4.84 -10.74 7.17
CA ARG A 26 -4.37 -12.05 7.65
C ARG A 26 -3.33 -11.97 8.76
N LEU A 27 -2.94 -10.78 9.21
CA LEU A 27 -2.04 -10.60 10.35
C LEU A 27 -2.78 -10.94 11.66
N ARG A 28 -2.62 -12.18 12.12
CA ARG A 28 -3.29 -12.66 13.33
C ARG A 28 -2.75 -11.96 14.58
N GLY A 29 -3.65 -11.51 15.45
CA GLY A 29 -3.30 -10.85 16.71
C GLY A 29 -2.71 -9.45 16.55
N ALA A 30 -2.78 -8.86 15.35
CA ALA A 30 -2.38 -7.48 15.08
C ALA A 30 -3.58 -6.53 15.06
N GLU A 31 -3.38 -5.31 15.53
CA GLU A 31 -4.25 -4.17 15.30
C GLU A 31 -3.59 -3.29 14.25
N VAL A 32 -4.32 -2.94 13.18
CA VAL A 32 -3.78 -2.30 11.99
C VAL A 32 -4.40 -0.93 11.77
N LEU A 33 -3.57 0.09 11.66
CA LEU A 33 -3.93 1.37 11.06
C LEU A 33 -3.49 1.36 9.60
N TYR A 34 -4.45 1.22 8.71
CA TYR A 34 -4.20 1.22 7.27
C TYR A 34 -4.40 2.62 6.72
N PHE A 35 -3.39 3.15 6.06
CA PHE A 35 -3.46 4.47 5.46
C PHE A 35 -3.54 4.35 3.94
N ASP A 36 -4.69 4.76 3.39
CA ASP A 36 -4.89 4.94 1.95
C ASP A 36 -3.88 5.97 1.41
N PRO A 37 -3.40 5.80 0.16
CA PRO A 37 -2.44 6.72 -0.43
C PRO A 37 -2.99 8.15 -0.51
N PRO A 38 -2.12 9.16 -0.41
CA PRO A 38 -2.53 10.54 -0.51
C PRO A 38 -2.88 10.93 -1.94
N VAL A 39 -3.81 11.85 -2.08
CA VAL A 39 -4.15 12.49 -3.36
C VAL A 39 -3.33 13.77 -3.53
N SER A 40 -2.88 14.07 -4.75
CA SER A 40 -2.22 15.34 -5.02
C SER A 40 -3.18 16.52 -4.91
N ILE A 41 -2.75 17.66 -4.35
CA ILE A 41 -3.56 18.87 -4.23
C ILE A 41 -4.04 19.42 -5.58
N ILE A 42 -3.36 19.07 -6.68
CA ILE A 42 -3.74 19.47 -8.04
C ILE A 42 -4.60 18.42 -8.76
N ALA A 43 -4.89 17.27 -8.14
CA ALA A 43 -5.69 16.22 -8.76
C ALA A 43 -7.10 16.70 -9.17
N PRO A 44 -7.81 17.56 -8.41
CA PRO A 44 -9.11 18.07 -8.80
C PRO A 44 -9.11 18.89 -10.09
N LEU A 45 -7.97 19.46 -10.50
CA LEU A 45 -7.83 20.16 -11.77
C LEU A 45 -7.88 19.21 -12.97
N LYS A 46 -7.57 17.93 -12.75
CA LYS A 46 -7.58 16.89 -13.80
C LYS A 46 -8.83 16.04 -13.75
N ASP A 47 -9.32 15.76 -12.55
CA ASP A 47 -10.51 14.95 -12.32
C ASP A 47 -11.33 15.54 -11.18
N LYS A 48 -12.57 15.97 -11.49
CA LYS A 48 -13.48 16.56 -10.50
C LYS A 48 -13.81 15.60 -9.35
N LYS A 49 -13.85 14.28 -9.60
CA LYS A 49 -14.05 13.26 -8.55
C LYS A 49 -12.94 13.25 -7.51
N ALA A 50 -11.73 13.70 -7.86
CA ALA A 50 -10.63 13.81 -6.90
C ALA A 50 -10.89 14.86 -5.80
N SER A 51 -11.84 15.78 -5.99
CA SER A 51 -12.25 16.74 -4.96
C SER A 51 -12.82 16.05 -3.71
N ASP A 52 -13.55 14.96 -3.90
CA ASP A 52 -14.15 14.20 -2.79
C ASP A 52 -13.07 13.50 -1.95
N TYR A 53 -12.01 13.04 -2.61
CA TYR A 53 -10.88 12.38 -1.95
C TYR A 53 -9.95 13.35 -1.21
N ILE A 54 -9.82 14.60 -1.65
CA ILE A 54 -8.92 15.59 -1.02
C ILE A 54 -9.26 15.84 0.46
N ASN A 55 -10.54 15.76 0.82
CA ASN A 55 -11.00 16.00 2.19
C ASN A 55 -11.23 14.72 2.99
N LYS A 56 -11.10 13.54 2.38
CA LYS A 56 -11.34 12.26 3.04
C LYS A 56 -10.49 12.06 4.32
N TYR A 57 -9.27 12.61 4.34
CA TYR A 57 -8.41 12.53 5.53
C TYR A 57 -8.97 13.21 6.80
N LYS A 58 -9.98 14.08 6.66
CA LYS A 58 -10.66 14.75 7.78
C LYS A 58 -11.76 13.90 8.40
N GLN A 59 -12.17 12.84 7.72
CA GLN A 59 -13.22 11.95 8.18
C GLN A 59 -12.71 11.01 9.30
N PRO A 60 -13.60 10.49 10.15
CA PRO A 60 -13.25 9.45 11.11
C PRO A 60 -12.71 8.22 10.40
N GLY A 61 -11.93 7.42 11.12
CA GLY A 61 -11.44 6.14 10.62
C GLY A 61 -12.58 5.17 10.36
N GLU A 62 -12.48 4.45 9.26
CA GLU A 62 -13.44 3.44 8.84
C GLU A 62 -13.00 2.05 9.36
N LYS A 63 -13.86 1.40 10.15
CA LYS A 63 -13.67 0.00 10.53
C LYS A 63 -14.03 -0.89 9.35
N VAL A 64 -13.23 -1.92 9.14
CA VAL A 64 -13.44 -2.85 8.03
C VAL A 64 -14.39 -3.97 8.47
N GLU A 65 -15.49 -4.13 7.77
CA GLU A 65 -16.45 -5.23 8.01
C GLU A 65 -15.74 -6.59 7.87
N GLY A 66 -15.95 -7.48 8.86
CA GLY A 66 -15.26 -8.77 8.94
C GLY A 66 -13.79 -8.72 9.34
N HIS A 67 -13.21 -7.52 9.53
CA HIS A 67 -11.83 -7.29 9.98
C HIS A 67 -11.75 -6.14 10.98
N GLU A 68 -12.44 -6.27 12.12
CA GLU A 68 -12.61 -5.24 13.15
C GLU A 68 -11.28 -4.74 13.76
N ASN A 69 -10.21 -5.51 13.56
CA ASN A 69 -8.86 -5.13 13.94
C ASN A 69 -8.19 -4.13 12.97
N ILE A 70 -8.83 -3.80 11.84
CA ILE A 70 -8.31 -2.85 10.86
C ILE A 70 -9.13 -1.56 10.90
N THR A 71 -8.43 -0.42 10.98
CA THR A 71 -9.02 0.91 10.82
C THR A 71 -8.35 1.61 9.66
N VAL A 72 -9.15 2.06 8.69
CA VAL A 72 -8.68 2.72 7.46
C VAL A 72 -8.77 4.22 7.59
N TYR A 73 -7.72 4.92 7.21
CA TYR A 73 -7.64 6.38 7.11
C TYR A 73 -7.10 6.78 5.75
N ALA A 74 -7.57 7.89 5.20
CA ALA A 74 -6.90 8.52 4.07
C ALA A 74 -5.76 9.43 4.57
N LEU A 75 -4.61 9.44 3.88
CA LEU A 75 -3.53 10.38 4.18
C LEU A 75 -3.87 11.81 3.73
N PRO A 76 -3.34 12.85 4.40
CA PRO A 76 -3.46 14.23 3.94
C PRO A 76 -2.93 14.41 2.51
N PRO A 77 -3.53 15.32 1.72
CA PRO A 77 -3.10 15.56 0.34
C PRO A 77 -1.65 16.06 0.27
N VAL A 78 -1.00 15.73 -0.85
CA VAL A 78 0.43 16.01 -1.10
C VAL A 78 0.65 17.06 -2.16
N LEU A 79 1.77 17.77 -2.07
CA LEU A 79 2.30 18.58 -3.14
C LEU A 79 2.71 17.66 -4.31
N PRO A 80 2.48 18.08 -5.57
CA PRO A 80 2.85 17.30 -6.75
C PRO A 80 4.35 17.19 -6.95
N PHE A 81 4.78 16.33 -7.87
CA PHE A 81 6.17 16.15 -8.32
C PHE A 81 7.14 15.62 -7.25
N PHE A 82 6.65 14.98 -6.19
CA PHE A 82 7.49 14.41 -5.14
C PHE A 82 8.38 13.25 -5.62
N ASN A 83 7.99 12.55 -6.70
CA ASN A 83 8.83 11.55 -7.37
C ASN A 83 9.85 12.16 -8.36
N LYS A 84 9.83 13.48 -8.53
CA LYS A 84 10.79 14.22 -9.36
C LYS A 84 11.75 15.04 -8.50
N PHE A 85 11.24 15.58 -7.39
CA PHE A 85 12.02 16.45 -6.50
C PHE A 85 11.99 15.92 -5.07
N ARG A 86 13.11 15.38 -4.59
CA ARG A 86 13.21 14.78 -3.25
C ARG A 86 12.80 15.73 -2.12
N TRP A 87 13.12 17.02 -2.24
CA TRP A 87 12.74 18.00 -1.21
C TRP A 87 11.22 18.14 -1.07
N VAL A 88 10.47 18.01 -2.17
CA VAL A 88 8.98 17.98 -2.12
C VAL A 88 8.51 16.76 -1.36
N ASN A 89 9.14 15.59 -1.58
CA ASN A 89 8.82 14.39 -0.83
C ASN A 89 9.02 14.61 0.67
N LYS A 90 10.17 15.14 1.09
CA LYS A 90 10.47 15.43 2.50
C LYS A 90 9.41 16.30 3.17
N LEU A 91 8.94 17.37 2.49
CA LEU A 91 7.86 18.22 3.01
C LEU A 91 6.55 17.45 3.17
N ASN A 92 6.17 16.68 2.14
CA ASN A 92 4.97 15.85 2.17
C ASN A 92 5.01 14.83 3.32
N GLN A 93 6.11 14.10 3.43
CA GLN A 93 6.27 13.02 4.40
C GLN A 93 6.28 13.55 5.84
N LYS A 94 6.90 14.71 6.10
CA LYS A 94 6.84 15.37 7.41
C LYS A 94 5.42 15.72 7.82
N ARG A 95 4.60 16.22 6.89
CA ARG A 95 3.19 16.53 7.13
C ARG A 95 2.37 15.25 7.37
N GLN A 96 2.59 14.21 6.55
CA GLN A 96 1.94 12.92 6.71
C GLN A 96 2.31 12.26 8.04
N ALA A 97 3.59 12.30 8.42
CA ALA A 97 4.04 11.78 9.71
C ALA A 97 3.32 12.42 10.90
N ALA A 98 3.09 13.73 10.86
CA ALA A 98 2.33 14.41 11.91
C ALA A 98 0.89 13.86 12.03
N PHE A 99 0.24 13.59 10.90
CA PHE A 99 -1.09 12.99 10.86
C PHE A 99 -1.07 11.53 11.36
N VAL A 100 -0.13 10.71 10.86
CA VAL A 100 0.03 9.31 11.28
C VAL A 100 0.25 9.23 12.80
N ARG A 101 1.19 10.01 13.36
CA ARG A 101 1.43 10.05 14.81
C ARG A 101 0.19 10.46 15.61
N LYS A 102 -0.62 11.40 15.09
CA LYS A 102 -1.89 11.77 15.72
C LYS A 102 -2.81 10.56 15.82
N LYS A 103 -2.98 9.82 14.71
CA LYS A 103 -3.84 8.62 14.67
C LYS A 103 -3.28 7.48 15.54
N MET A 104 -1.99 7.28 15.55
CA MET A 104 -1.34 6.31 16.45
C MET A 104 -1.70 6.60 17.92
N ARG A 105 -1.57 7.87 18.35
CA ARG A 105 -1.93 8.24 19.73
C ARG A 105 -3.42 8.04 20.03
N GLU A 106 -4.32 8.36 19.09
CA GLU A 106 -5.77 8.16 19.23
C GLU A 106 -6.12 6.68 19.45
N HIS A 107 -5.30 5.75 18.94
CA HIS A 107 -5.47 4.30 19.06
C HIS A 107 -4.55 3.63 20.08
N GLY A 108 -3.74 4.39 20.82
CA GLY A 108 -2.82 3.84 21.81
C GLY A 108 -1.61 3.11 21.21
N PHE A 109 -1.24 3.39 19.95
CA PHE A 109 -0.04 2.85 19.32
C PHE A 109 1.19 3.63 19.80
N GLY A 110 2.20 2.89 20.28
CA GLY A 110 3.48 3.44 20.77
C GLY A 110 4.68 3.01 19.93
N ASP A 111 5.85 3.06 20.56
CA ASP A 111 7.13 2.76 19.91
C ASP A 111 7.26 1.28 19.48
N GLU A 112 6.49 0.35 20.09
CA GLU A 112 6.46 -1.08 19.72
C GLU A 112 5.68 -1.36 18.42
N THR A 113 5.43 -0.33 17.62
CA THR A 113 4.68 -0.44 16.37
C THR A 113 5.58 -0.97 15.24
N VAL A 114 5.02 -1.80 14.36
CA VAL A 114 5.61 -2.16 13.07
C VAL A 114 5.18 -1.12 12.03
N LEU A 115 6.15 -0.44 11.43
CA LEU A 115 5.90 0.46 10.30
C LEU A 115 6.06 -0.33 8.99
N TRP A 116 4.95 -0.55 8.28
CA TRP A 116 4.90 -1.33 7.04
C TRP A 116 4.69 -0.41 5.84
N CYS A 117 5.69 -0.30 4.98
CA CYS A 117 5.72 0.62 3.84
C CYS A 117 5.65 -0.13 2.51
N TYR A 118 4.84 0.38 1.58
CA TYR A 118 4.71 -0.14 0.22
C TYR A 118 5.28 0.78 -0.86
N SER A 119 5.62 2.02 -0.53
CA SER A 119 6.13 3.00 -1.50
C SER A 119 7.54 3.47 -1.16
N PRO A 120 8.46 3.57 -2.13
CA PRO A 120 9.75 4.23 -1.96
C PRO A 120 9.66 5.63 -1.37
N SER A 121 8.61 6.40 -1.70
CA SER A 121 8.41 7.75 -1.16
C SER A 121 8.24 7.78 0.37
N SER A 122 7.91 6.64 0.99
CA SER A 122 7.81 6.52 2.45
C SER A 122 9.16 6.57 3.17
N CYS A 123 10.30 6.56 2.46
CA CYS A 123 11.62 6.64 3.09
C CYS A 123 11.80 7.86 4.00
N ASP A 124 11.21 9.01 3.63
CA ASP A 124 11.33 10.25 4.39
C ASP A 124 10.35 10.35 5.59
N ILE A 125 9.41 9.39 5.75
CA ILE A 125 8.51 9.34 6.92
C ILE A 125 9.10 8.53 8.07
N VAL A 126 10.02 7.61 7.78
CA VAL A 126 10.54 6.62 8.72
C VAL A 126 11.09 7.27 9.98
N GLU A 127 11.93 8.29 9.86
CA GLU A 127 12.52 9.01 11.01
C GLU A 127 11.50 9.81 11.84
N HIS A 128 10.29 10.00 11.32
CA HIS A 128 9.27 10.85 11.92
C HIS A 128 8.09 10.08 12.55
N VAL A 129 8.02 8.77 12.36
CA VAL A 129 6.95 7.90 12.92
C VAL A 129 7.58 6.92 13.91
N PRO A 130 7.16 6.89 15.19
CA PRO A 130 7.69 5.93 16.16
C PRO A 130 7.40 4.49 15.71
N HIS A 131 8.41 3.64 15.77
CA HIS A 131 8.30 2.23 15.41
C HIS A 131 9.47 1.41 15.99
N SER A 132 9.26 0.14 16.25
CA SER A 132 10.30 -0.81 16.67
C SER A 132 10.81 -1.67 15.50
N ARG A 133 10.02 -1.78 14.44
CA ARG A 133 10.34 -2.55 13.25
C ARG A 133 9.90 -1.80 12.00
N LEU A 134 10.75 -1.82 10.99
CA LEU A 134 10.48 -1.29 9.64
C LEU A 134 10.38 -2.43 8.64
N VAL A 135 9.26 -2.52 7.94
CA VAL A 135 9.05 -3.47 6.85
C VAL A 135 8.86 -2.71 5.54
N TYR A 136 9.60 -3.08 4.52
CA TYR A 136 9.37 -2.62 3.14
C TYR A 136 8.88 -3.79 2.29
N ASP A 137 7.67 -3.68 1.72
CA ASP A 137 7.08 -4.69 0.83
C ASP A 137 7.00 -4.12 -0.60
N CYS A 138 8.01 -4.46 -1.40
CA CYS A 138 8.16 -4.01 -2.77
C CYS A 138 7.31 -4.88 -3.71
N VAL A 139 6.25 -4.27 -4.24
CA VAL A 139 5.31 -4.96 -5.14
C VAL A 139 5.57 -4.68 -6.61
N ASP A 140 6.20 -3.55 -6.93
CA ASP A 140 6.45 -3.08 -8.28
C ASP A 140 7.77 -2.30 -8.38
N ARG A 141 8.32 -2.20 -9.59
CA ARG A 141 9.43 -1.28 -9.88
C ARG A 141 8.89 0.14 -10.06
N HIS A 142 8.81 0.89 -8.96
CA HIS A 142 8.23 2.24 -8.95
C HIS A 142 8.96 3.23 -9.88
N SER A 143 10.26 3.08 -10.08
CA SER A 143 11.04 3.92 -11.00
C SER A 143 10.71 3.72 -12.48
N ALA A 144 10.05 2.59 -12.83
CA ALA A 144 9.62 2.30 -14.20
C ALA A 144 8.23 2.88 -14.54
N TYR A 145 7.53 3.50 -13.59
CA TYR A 145 6.22 4.07 -13.84
C TYR A 145 6.33 5.28 -14.79
N LYS A 146 5.31 5.41 -15.66
CA LYS A 146 5.20 6.57 -16.57
C LYS A 146 4.67 7.80 -15.82
N GLY A 147 5.05 8.99 -16.27
CA GLY A 147 4.54 10.26 -15.75
C GLY A 147 5.62 11.17 -15.17
N HIS A 148 5.28 11.93 -14.16
CA HIS A 148 6.19 12.90 -13.51
C HIS A 148 7.13 12.21 -12.51
N ILE A 149 7.97 11.30 -13.01
CA ILE A 149 8.93 10.51 -12.25
C ILE A 149 10.33 10.76 -12.80
N THR A 150 11.30 10.93 -11.91
CA THR A 150 12.71 10.86 -12.21
C THR A 150 13.22 9.54 -11.63
N PRO A 151 13.57 8.54 -12.47
CA PRO A 151 13.94 7.21 -12.00
C PRO A 151 15.01 7.23 -10.92
N GLU A 152 16.05 8.03 -11.07
CA GLU A 152 17.17 8.13 -10.13
C GLU A 152 16.73 8.65 -8.76
N VAL A 153 15.71 9.53 -8.71
CA VAL A 153 15.13 10.02 -7.46
C VAL A 153 14.36 8.92 -6.76
N VAL A 154 13.55 8.15 -7.52
CA VAL A 154 12.76 7.05 -6.97
C VAL A 154 13.64 5.89 -6.53
N ASP A 155 14.66 5.51 -7.32
CA ASP A 155 15.64 4.48 -6.95
C ASP A 155 16.46 4.89 -5.71
N GLY A 156 16.77 6.19 -5.58
CA GLY A 156 17.39 6.74 -4.38
C GLY A 156 16.49 6.61 -3.14
N MET A 157 15.19 6.93 -3.28
CA MET A 157 14.20 6.76 -2.22
C MET A 157 14.02 5.29 -1.84
N GLU A 158 13.97 4.39 -2.82
CA GLU A 158 13.85 2.95 -2.56
C GLU A 158 15.06 2.42 -1.78
N ARG A 159 16.28 2.84 -2.15
CA ARG A 159 17.50 2.47 -1.43
C ARG A 159 17.47 2.97 0.02
N ASP A 160 17.04 4.22 0.22
CA ASP A 160 16.97 4.84 1.55
C ASP A 160 15.89 4.19 2.44
N LEU A 161 14.82 3.62 1.84
CA LEU A 161 13.82 2.85 2.55
C LEU A 161 14.25 1.41 2.83
N ALA A 162 14.77 0.74 1.81
CA ALA A 162 15.14 -0.67 1.92
C ALA A 162 16.34 -0.91 2.83
N LYS A 163 17.35 -0.03 2.79
CA LYS A 163 18.60 -0.21 3.54
C LYS A 163 18.39 -0.32 5.07
N PRO A 164 17.62 0.55 5.74
CA PRO A 164 17.38 0.46 7.18
C PRO A 164 16.26 -0.52 7.56
N ALA A 165 15.54 -1.12 6.60
CA ALA A 165 14.42 -2.00 6.90
C ALA A 165 14.88 -3.28 7.61
N ASP A 166 14.17 -3.66 8.68
CA ASP A 166 14.40 -4.92 9.39
C ASP A 166 14.05 -6.13 8.51
N GLN A 167 13.04 -5.97 7.63
CA GLN A 167 12.63 -6.97 6.67
C GLN A 167 12.22 -6.31 5.35
N VAL A 168 12.71 -6.84 4.24
CA VAL A 168 12.27 -6.48 2.88
C VAL A 168 11.57 -7.67 2.26
N PHE A 169 10.41 -7.42 1.64
CA PHE A 169 9.72 -8.38 0.80
C PHE A 169 9.71 -7.89 -0.65
N ALA A 170 9.75 -8.84 -1.60
CA ALA A 170 9.62 -8.57 -3.02
C ALA A 170 8.69 -9.59 -3.68
N THR A 171 7.89 -9.16 -4.64
CA THR A 171 6.89 -10.02 -5.28
C THR A 171 7.41 -10.79 -6.49
N ALA A 172 8.56 -10.40 -7.04
CA ALA A 172 9.14 -10.97 -8.24
C ALA A 172 10.65 -11.15 -8.12
N VAL A 173 11.19 -12.10 -8.86
CA VAL A 173 12.63 -12.44 -8.85
C VAL A 173 13.50 -11.23 -9.11
N GLY A 174 13.25 -10.47 -10.19
CA GLY A 174 14.09 -9.32 -10.53
C GLY A 174 14.04 -8.17 -9.51
N LEU A 175 12.95 -8.03 -8.74
CA LEU A 175 12.87 -7.11 -7.61
C LEU A 175 13.70 -7.63 -6.44
N ALA A 176 13.57 -8.93 -6.12
CA ALA A 176 14.32 -9.57 -5.03
C ALA A 176 15.82 -9.48 -5.27
N GLU A 177 16.31 -9.83 -6.45
CA GLU A 177 17.73 -9.76 -6.82
C GLU A 177 18.32 -8.33 -6.71
N THR A 178 17.50 -7.33 -7.02
CA THR A 178 17.91 -5.93 -6.90
C THR A 178 17.99 -5.49 -5.45
N LEU A 179 16.96 -5.82 -4.65
CA LEU A 179 16.84 -5.40 -3.26
C LEU A 179 17.75 -6.18 -2.31
N GLU A 180 18.06 -7.44 -2.60
CA GLU A 180 18.99 -8.27 -1.84
C GLU A 180 20.40 -7.66 -1.79
N LYS A 181 20.81 -6.98 -2.85
CA LYS A 181 22.07 -6.23 -2.90
C LYS A 181 22.08 -5.00 -1.98
N ILE A 182 20.91 -4.49 -1.62
CA ILE A 182 20.72 -3.34 -0.74
C ILE A 182 20.52 -3.79 0.70
N ASN A 183 19.68 -4.81 0.90
CA ASN A 183 19.35 -5.35 2.20
C ASN A 183 19.26 -6.90 2.15
N PRO A 184 20.17 -7.61 2.83
CA PRO A 184 20.22 -9.08 2.81
C PRO A 184 19.04 -9.76 3.50
N THR A 185 18.18 -9.02 4.22
CA THR A 185 16.94 -9.58 4.79
C THR A 185 15.84 -9.75 3.75
N THR A 186 16.10 -9.40 2.48
CA THR A 186 15.14 -9.49 1.39
C THR A 186 14.66 -10.92 1.18
N LYS A 187 13.34 -11.09 1.14
CA LYS A 187 12.68 -12.37 0.84
C LYS A 187 11.69 -12.20 -0.30
N MET A 188 11.77 -13.10 -1.27
CA MET A 188 10.76 -13.17 -2.32
C MET A 188 9.49 -13.87 -1.79
N ILE A 189 8.37 -13.15 -1.82
CA ILE A 189 7.04 -13.68 -1.52
C ILE A 189 6.11 -13.24 -2.66
N PRO A 190 5.83 -14.09 -3.64
CA PRO A 190 4.99 -13.75 -4.78
C PRO A 190 3.55 -13.45 -4.36
N ASN A 191 2.80 -12.81 -5.25
CA ASN A 191 1.37 -12.64 -5.05
C ASN A 191 0.67 -13.99 -5.07
N GLY A 192 -0.30 -14.15 -4.16
CA GLY A 192 -1.19 -15.30 -4.10
C GLY A 192 -2.56 -14.97 -4.70
N ALA A 193 -3.33 -15.99 -5.00
CA ALA A 193 -4.73 -15.89 -5.35
C ALA A 193 -5.61 -16.33 -4.17
N ALA A 194 -6.87 -15.86 -4.15
CA ALA A 194 -7.89 -16.34 -3.21
C ALA A 194 -8.36 -17.74 -3.64
N TYR A 195 -7.61 -18.75 -3.27
CA TYR A 195 -7.82 -20.13 -3.69
C TYR A 195 -9.27 -20.61 -3.45
N GLU A 196 -9.85 -20.27 -2.31
CA GLU A 196 -11.21 -20.65 -1.93
C GLU A 196 -12.27 -20.12 -2.93
N ILE A 197 -12.02 -18.95 -3.52
CA ILE A 197 -12.91 -18.35 -4.52
C ILE A 197 -12.71 -19.02 -5.88
N PHE A 198 -11.45 -19.13 -6.32
CA PHE A 198 -11.15 -19.65 -7.66
C PHE A 198 -11.34 -21.16 -7.78
N SER A 199 -11.11 -21.92 -6.71
CA SER A 199 -11.34 -23.38 -6.69
C SER A 199 -12.81 -23.78 -6.87
N ARG A 200 -13.75 -22.88 -6.59
CA ARG A 200 -15.19 -23.12 -6.82
C ARG A 200 -15.50 -23.48 -8.27
N VAL A 201 -14.74 -22.97 -9.22
CA VAL A 201 -14.88 -23.34 -10.65
C VAL A 201 -14.73 -24.84 -10.87
N GLN A 202 -13.91 -25.52 -10.06
CA GLN A 202 -13.72 -26.98 -10.18
C GLN A 202 -14.87 -27.78 -9.56
N THR A 203 -15.48 -27.28 -8.47
CA THR A 203 -16.49 -28.01 -7.69
C THR A 203 -17.94 -27.58 -8.03
N GLU A 204 -18.12 -26.36 -8.52
CA GLU A 204 -19.43 -25.74 -8.75
C GLU A 204 -19.63 -25.34 -10.23
N LYS A 205 -18.87 -25.93 -11.15
CA LYS A 205 -18.85 -25.58 -12.59
C LYS A 205 -20.23 -25.48 -13.21
N ASP A 206 -21.12 -26.41 -12.85
CA ASP A 206 -22.48 -26.51 -13.43
C ASP A 206 -23.51 -25.56 -12.77
N THR A 207 -23.13 -24.94 -11.64
CA THR A 207 -24.00 -24.02 -10.89
C THR A 207 -23.57 -22.56 -11.01
N LEU A 208 -22.36 -22.28 -11.49
CA LEU A 208 -21.86 -20.94 -11.71
C LEU A 208 -22.54 -20.31 -12.93
N SER A 209 -23.24 -19.19 -12.72
CA SER A 209 -23.81 -18.43 -13.82
C SER A 209 -22.75 -17.66 -14.59
N CYS A 210 -22.87 -17.64 -15.92
CA CYS A 210 -22.06 -16.74 -16.75
C CYS A 210 -22.45 -15.29 -16.48
N PRO A 211 -21.50 -14.37 -16.18
CA PRO A 211 -21.78 -12.95 -16.05
C PRO A 211 -22.49 -12.38 -17.29
N GLU A 212 -23.38 -11.40 -17.09
CA GLU A 212 -24.20 -10.83 -18.17
C GLU A 212 -23.34 -10.21 -19.29
N ASP A 213 -22.25 -9.52 -18.92
CA ASP A 213 -21.30 -8.89 -19.83
C ASP A 213 -20.44 -9.88 -20.63
N MET A 214 -20.44 -11.15 -20.23
CA MET A 214 -19.76 -12.24 -20.93
C MET A 214 -20.71 -13.07 -21.79
N LYS A 215 -22.01 -12.90 -21.63
CA LYS A 215 -22.99 -13.61 -22.48
C LYS A 215 -22.91 -13.16 -23.92
N GLY A 216 -22.86 -14.11 -24.81
CA GLY A 216 -22.78 -13.86 -26.26
C GLY A 216 -21.38 -13.59 -26.81
N LEU A 217 -20.34 -13.68 -26.01
CA LEU A 217 -18.97 -13.67 -26.52
C LEU A 217 -18.70 -14.93 -27.35
N GLY A 218 -18.09 -14.72 -28.53
CA GLY A 218 -17.62 -15.83 -29.38
C GLY A 218 -16.44 -16.59 -28.74
N HIS A 219 -16.17 -17.80 -29.19
CA HIS A 219 -15.03 -18.59 -28.72
C HIS A 219 -13.89 -18.58 -29.73
N PRO A 220 -12.61 -18.62 -29.25
CA PRO A 220 -12.17 -18.62 -27.85
C PRO A 220 -12.26 -17.22 -27.20
N VAL A 221 -12.46 -17.18 -25.87
CA VAL A 221 -12.41 -15.93 -25.07
C VAL A 221 -11.06 -15.82 -24.40
N TYR A 222 -10.36 -14.71 -24.62
CA TYR A 222 -9.11 -14.37 -23.96
C TYR A 222 -9.39 -13.33 -22.89
N GLY A 223 -9.11 -13.66 -21.61
CA GLY A 223 -9.22 -12.76 -20.48
C GLY A 223 -7.85 -12.24 -20.05
N PHE A 224 -7.78 -11.00 -19.60
CA PHE A 224 -6.64 -10.40 -18.92
C PHE A 224 -7.09 -9.86 -17.57
N VAL A 225 -6.33 -10.16 -16.50
CA VAL A 225 -6.60 -9.76 -15.13
C VAL A 225 -5.45 -8.92 -14.60
#